data_f63055524083b2299624cc929caa3025
#
_entry.id   f63055524083b2299624cc929caa3025
#
_cell.length_a   1.000
_cell.length_b   1.000
_cell.length_c   1.000
_cell.angle_alpha   90.00
_cell.angle_beta   90.00
_cell.angle_gamma   90.00
#
_symmetry.space_group_name_H-M   'P 1'
#
loop_
_entity.id
_entity.type
_entity.pdbx_description
1 polymer ?
#
loop_
_entity_poly.entity_id
_entity_poly.type
_entity_poly.pdbx_seq_one_letter_code
_entity_poly.pdbx_strand_id
1 'polypeptide(L)'
;MPIVSRGDKYVFAQVIKDVVDFLGLTDDTGPQLSPSELHDRYDQVLQTAIRLVRQMPDGNLERELPNRPRSWRVLMHHVFQIPTAFLDMEESGEPMSYENMVGPPPDAMQSSGAIAAFGEDVRSRFNGWWQRAATQNFADQIQVYFGKTSRHEMLERTVWHSTQHVRQVASLLEQAGIAPDKPLTSADIKGLPLTDKVWDEV
;
A
#
# COMPACT_ATOMS: atom_id res chain seq x y z
N MET A 1 -6.09 -1.32 15.24
CA MET A 1 -6.00 -2.63 14.53
C MET A 1 -7.37 -3.28 14.50
N PRO A 2 -7.84 -3.80 13.35
CA PRO A 2 -9.09 -4.53 13.29
C PRO A 2 -8.99 -5.87 14.05
N ILE A 3 -10.07 -6.26 14.70
CA ILE A 3 -10.18 -7.48 15.49
C ILE A 3 -11.41 -8.26 15.01
N VAL A 4 -11.26 -9.58 14.88
CA VAL A 4 -12.38 -10.50 14.68
C VAL A 4 -12.58 -11.29 15.98
N SER A 5 -13.80 -11.31 16.50
CA SER A 5 -14.14 -12.00 17.75
C SER A 5 -15.25 -13.02 17.57
N ARG A 6 -15.19 -14.08 18.39
CA ARG A 6 -16.24 -15.11 18.49
C ARG A 6 -16.36 -15.54 19.95
N GLY A 7 -17.42 -15.09 20.63
CA GLY A 7 -17.54 -15.21 22.08
C GLY A 7 -16.43 -14.42 22.78
N ASP A 8 -15.74 -15.06 23.72
CA ASP A 8 -14.63 -14.46 24.49
C ASP A 8 -13.27 -14.57 23.79
N LYS A 9 -13.22 -15.17 22.61
CA LYS A 9 -11.99 -15.33 21.83
C LYS A 9 -11.91 -14.29 20.73
N TYR A 10 -10.71 -13.86 20.39
CA TYR A 10 -10.47 -12.92 19.27
C TYR A 10 -9.13 -13.20 18.59
N VAL A 11 -9.00 -12.66 17.39
CA VAL A 11 -7.78 -12.64 16.59
C VAL A 11 -7.61 -11.26 15.95
N PHE A 12 -6.37 -10.81 15.82
CA PHE A 12 -6.06 -9.58 15.07
C PHE A 12 -6.13 -9.87 13.58
N ALA A 13 -6.90 -9.07 12.84
CA ALA A 13 -7.04 -9.23 11.39
C ALA A 13 -5.88 -8.58 10.62
N GLN A 14 -4.64 -8.80 11.06
CA GLN A 14 -3.42 -8.39 10.36
C GLN A 14 -2.99 -9.43 9.32
N VAL A 15 -3.19 -10.69 9.62
CA VAL A 15 -2.94 -11.83 8.76
C VAL A 15 -4.28 -12.50 8.47
N ILE A 16 -4.71 -12.52 7.21
CA ILE A 16 -6.02 -13.08 6.82
C ILE A 16 -6.10 -14.57 7.15
N LYS A 17 -5.00 -15.29 6.99
CA LYS A 17 -4.93 -16.71 7.34
C LYS A 17 -5.32 -16.96 8.81
N ASP A 18 -4.88 -16.12 9.74
CA ASP A 18 -5.23 -16.26 11.15
C ASP A 18 -6.75 -16.09 11.39
N VAL A 19 -7.37 -15.18 10.62
CA VAL A 19 -8.83 -14.98 10.65
C VAL A 19 -9.57 -16.20 10.07
N VAL A 20 -9.11 -16.73 8.95
CA VAL A 20 -9.68 -17.91 8.30
C VAL A 20 -9.59 -19.11 9.23
N ASP A 21 -8.42 -19.38 9.82
CA ASP A 21 -8.19 -20.45 10.78
C ASP A 21 -9.06 -20.28 12.05
N PHE A 22 -9.15 -19.06 12.58
CA PHE A 22 -9.97 -18.74 13.76
C PHE A 22 -11.47 -18.97 13.53
N LEU A 23 -11.94 -18.68 12.32
CA LEU A 23 -13.35 -18.90 11.93
C LEU A 23 -13.63 -20.34 11.51
N GLY A 24 -12.59 -21.16 11.30
CA GLY A 24 -12.71 -22.54 10.80
C GLY A 24 -13.13 -22.61 9.33
N LEU A 25 -12.71 -21.59 8.54
CA LEU A 25 -12.92 -21.55 7.09
C LEU A 25 -11.79 -22.29 6.37
N THR A 26 -12.01 -22.62 5.09
CA THR A 26 -11.06 -23.37 4.26
C THR A 26 -10.64 -22.59 3.00
N ASP A 27 -10.80 -21.26 3.05
CA ASP A 27 -10.46 -20.41 1.92
C ASP A 27 -8.94 -20.36 1.70
N ASP A 28 -8.52 -20.38 0.44
CA ASP A 28 -7.15 -20.10 0.07
C ASP A 28 -6.88 -18.59 0.22
N THR A 29 -5.97 -18.26 1.12
CA THR A 29 -5.58 -16.87 1.43
C THR A 29 -4.24 -16.50 0.84
N GLY A 30 -3.61 -17.37 0.05
CA GLY A 30 -2.35 -17.09 -0.63
C GLY A 30 -2.49 -16.11 -1.78
N PRO A 31 -1.36 -15.49 -2.20
CA PRO A 31 -1.35 -14.58 -3.34
C PRO A 31 -1.88 -15.23 -4.62
N GLN A 32 -2.80 -14.54 -5.29
CA GLN A 32 -3.40 -15.01 -6.56
C GLN A 32 -2.54 -14.62 -7.77
N LEU A 33 -1.73 -13.58 -7.65
CA LEU A 33 -0.83 -13.11 -8.69
C LEU A 33 0.58 -13.62 -8.41
N SER A 34 1.32 -14.03 -9.44
CA SER A 34 2.74 -14.35 -9.33
C SER A 34 3.56 -13.11 -8.93
N PRO A 35 4.79 -13.27 -8.40
CA PRO A 35 5.65 -12.14 -8.09
C PRO A 35 5.91 -11.20 -9.28
N SER A 36 6.00 -11.74 -10.50
CA SER A 36 6.16 -10.92 -11.71
C SER A 36 4.90 -10.12 -12.02
N GLU A 37 3.73 -10.72 -11.92
CA GLU A 37 2.46 -10.01 -12.11
C GLU A 37 2.24 -8.95 -11.04
N LEU A 38 2.65 -9.21 -9.78
CA LEU A 38 2.63 -8.22 -8.71
C LEU A 38 3.56 -7.05 -8.99
N HIS A 39 4.78 -7.31 -9.51
CA HIS A 39 5.70 -6.25 -9.92
C HIS A 39 5.10 -5.36 -11.00
N ASP A 40 4.59 -5.94 -12.09
CA ASP A 40 4.01 -5.18 -13.21
C ASP A 40 2.79 -4.37 -12.76
N ARG A 41 1.97 -4.97 -11.91
CA ARG A 41 0.80 -4.32 -11.31
C ARG A 41 1.23 -3.14 -10.44
N TYR A 42 2.27 -3.34 -9.64
CA TYR A 42 2.73 -2.29 -8.73
C TYR A 42 3.39 -1.13 -9.45
N ASP A 43 4.16 -1.38 -10.49
CA ASP A 43 4.74 -0.31 -11.33
C ASP A 43 3.63 0.59 -11.91
N GLN A 44 2.53 -0.02 -12.40
CA GLN A 44 1.35 0.71 -12.89
C GLN A 44 0.65 1.50 -11.77
N VAL A 45 0.50 0.91 -10.58
CA VAL A 45 -0.09 1.56 -9.41
C VAL A 45 0.73 2.78 -9.01
N LEU A 46 2.05 2.64 -8.89
CA LEU A 46 2.94 3.74 -8.53
C LEU A 46 2.94 4.86 -9.58
N GLN A 47 2.93 4.50 -10.87
CA GLN A 47 2.80 5.48 -11.95
C GLN A 47 1.49 6.27 -11.86
N THR A 48 0.39 5.57 -11.56
CA THR A 48 -0.92 6.21 -11.38
C THR A 48 -0.91 7.11 -10.13
N ALA A 49 -0.35 6.63 -9.02
CA ALA A 49 -0.20 7.42 -7.79
C ALA A 49 0.54 8.75 -8.04
N ILE A 50 1.69 8.69 -8.71
CA ILE A 50 2.50 9.87 -9.04
C ILE A 50 1.67 10.89 -9.85
N ARG A 51 0.93 10.41 -10.86
CA ARG A 51 0.09 11.24 -11.71
C ARG A 51 -1.06 11.90 -10.93
N LEU A 52 -1.77 11.14 -10.09
CA LEU A 52 -2.89 11.65 -9.30
C LEU A 52 -2.41 12.61 -8.21
N VAL A 53 -1.31 12.31 -7.53
CA VAL A 53 -0.72 13.20 -6.53
C VAL A 53 -0.36 14.56 -7.14
N ARG A 54 0.19 14.59 -8.37
CA ARG A 54 0.50 15.84 -9.07
C ARG A 54 -0.72 16.70 -9.40
N GLN A 55 -1.90 16.11 -9.53
CA GLN A 55 -3.13 16.87 -9.76
C GLN A 55 -3.65 17.57 -8.50
N MET A 56 -3.20 17.15 -7.31
CA MET A 56 -3.71 17.70 -6.06
C MET A 56 -3.18 19.11 -5.84
N PRO A 57 -4.06 20.14 -5.70
CA PRO A 57 -3.62 21.47 -5.34
C PRO A 57 -2.98 21.51 -3.96
N ASP A 58 -1.85 22.21 -3.82
CA ASP A 58 -1.12 22.31 -2.56
C ASP A 58 -1.99 22.87 -1.41
N GLY A 59 -2.92 23.76 -1.72
CA GLY A 59 -3.87 24.31 -0.74
C GLY A 59 -4.83 23.30 -0.12
N ASN A 60 -4.93 22.08 -0.67
CA ASN A 60 -5.76 21.00 -0.12
C ASN A 60 -4.96 20.02 0.75
N LEU A 61 -3.63 20.10 0.78
CA LEU A 61 -2.77 19.11 1.41
C LEU A 61 -2.99 18.96 2.92
N GLU A 62 -3.34 20.06 3.60
CA GLU A 62 -3.60 20.06 5.04
C GLU A 62 -5.06 19.76 5.41
N ARG A 63 -5.94 19.47 4.43
CA ARG A 63 -7.28 18.95 4.72
C ARG A 63 -7.19 17.59 5.40
N GLU A 64 -8.04 17.36 6.38
CA GLU A 64 -8.09 16.08 7.11
C GLU A 64 -9.06 15.09 6.46
N LEU A 65 -8.78 13.79 6.63
CA LEU A 65 -9.71 12.73 6.29
C LEU A 65 -10.90 12.73 7.28
N PRO A 66 -12.14 12.41 6.82
CA PRO A 66 -13.36 12.55 7.64
C PRO A 66 -13.33 11.78 8.97
N ASN A 67 -12.68 10.62 8.99
CA ASN A 67 -12.74 9.68 10.12
C ASN A 67 -11.39 9.41 10.78
N ARG A 68 -10.35 10.17 10.40
CA ARG A 68 -8.98 9.96 10.91
C ARG A 68 -8.25 11.29 11.04
N PRO A 69 -7.47 11.51 12.10
CA PRO A 69 -6.60 12.69 12.23
C PRO A 69 -5.36 12.51 11.32
N ARG A 70 -5.59 12.48 10.01
CA ARG A 70 -4.56 12.32 8.99
C ARG A 70 -4.86 13.30 7.86
N SER A 71 -3.89 14.17 7.56
CA SER A 71 -4.03 15.10 6.43
C SER A 71 -3.87 14.38 5.09
N TRP A 72 -4.36 15.00 4.02
CA TRP A 72 -4.21 14.50 2.66
C TRP A 72 -2.74 14.40 2.27
N ARG A 73 -1.91 15.33 2.74
CA ARG A 73 -0.46 15.29 2.57
C ARG A 73 0.15 14.00 3.15
N VAL A 74 -0.21 13.67 4.38
CA VAL A 74 0.26 12.45 5.04
C VAL A 74 -0.24 11.20 4.31
N LEU A 75 -1.49 11.17 3.84
CA LEU A 75 -2.00 10.03 3.06
C LEU A 75 -1.25 9.86 1.75
N MET A 76 -1.05 10.93 0.99
CA MET A 76 -0.35 10.86 -0.30
C MET A 76 1.11 10.44 -0.14
N HIS A 77 1.80 10.94 0.87
CA HIS A 77 3.16 10.47 1.20
C HIS A 77 3.15 8.99 1.57
N HIS A 78 2.18 8.54 2.37
CA HIS A 78 2.08 7.16 2.82
C HIS A 78 1.95 6.16 1.67
N VAL A 79 1.34 6.52 0.55
CA VAL A 79 1.30 5.68 -0.66
C VAL A 79 2.69 5.21 -1.07
N PHE A 80 3.68 6.09 -0.98
CA PHE A 80 5.08 5.82 -1.36
C PHE A 80 5.93 5.35 -0.17
N GLN A 81 5.52 5.67 1.06
CA GLN A 81 6.19 5.17 2.27
C GLN A 81 6.06 3.64 2.41
N ILE A 82 4.92 3.07 2.02
CA ILE A 82 4.68 1.62 2.04
C ILE A 82 5.75 0.85 1.25
N PRO A 83 5.98 1.13 -0.05
CA PRO A 83 7.05 0.47 -0.80
C PRO A 83 8.45 0.83 -0.31
N THR A 84 8.67 2.04 0.23
CA THR A 84 9.95 2.42 0.81
C THR A 84 10.30 1.48 1.98
N ALA A 85 9.38 1.26 2.91
CA ALA A 85 9.61 0.36 4.05
C ALA A 85 9.87 -1.10 3.60
N PHE A 86 9.17 -1.56 2.54
CA PHE A 86 9.43 -2.86 1.94
C PHE A 86 10.85 -2.93 1.33
N LEU A 87 11.25 -1.93 0.57
CA LEU A 87 12.56 -1.87 -0.06
C LEU A 87 13.69 -1.75 0.95
N ASP A 88 13.50 -0.99 2.03
CA ASP A 88 14.46 -0.87 3.12
C ASP A 88 14.71 -2.23 3.78
N MET A 89 13.66 -3.00 4.04
CA MET A 89 13.76 -4.37 4.53
C MET A 89 14.52 -5.29 3.55
N GLU A 90 14.17 -5.25 2.28
CA GLU A 90 14.77 -6.11 1.24
C GLU A 90 16.25 -5.79 1.00
N GLU A 91 16.66 -4.54 1.14
CA GLU A 91 18.03 -4.09 0.88
C GLU A 91 18.93 -4.17 2.11
N SER A 92 18.38 -3.97 3.31
CA SER A 92 19.15 -4.07 4.56
C SER A 92 19.21 -5.49 5.12
N GLY A 93 18.21 -6.32 4.84
CA GLY A 93 18.00 -7.62 5.50
C GLY A 93 17.47 -7.52 6.93
N GLU A 94 17.20 -6.29 7.42
CA GLU A 94 16.62 -6.07 8.75
C GLU A 94 15.08 -6.21 8.70
N PRO A 95 14.45 -6.65 9.80
CA PRO A 95 13.00 -6.77 9.86
C PRO A 95 12.28 -5.44 9.58
N MET A 96 11.20 -5.48 8.78
CA MET A 96 10.36 -4.32 8.56
C MET A 96 9.72 -3.85 9.87
N SER A 97 9.92 -2.58 10.24
CA SER A 97 9.25 -1.97 11.38
C SER A 97 7.93 -1.28 10.99
N TYR A 98 6.99 -1.23 11.93
CA TYR A 98 5.73 -0.50 11.73
C TYR A 98 5.98 1.01 11.61
N GLU A 99 6.89 1.53 12.41
CA GLU A 99 7.25 2.95 12.47
C GLU A 99 7.77 3.45 11.11
N ASN A 100 8.62 2.66 10.46
CA ASN A 100 9.15 2.99 9.12
C ASN A 100 8.05 3.09 8.07
N MET A 101 6.98 2.31 8.20
CA MET A 101 5.87 2.32 7.26
C MET A 101 4.90 3.50 7.49
N VAL A 102 4.74 3.99 8.72
CA VAL A 102 3.71 4.99 9.07
C VAL A 102 4.28 6.37 9.42
N GLY A 103 5.56 6.58 9.27
CA GLY A 103 6.21 7.87 9.56
C GLY A 103 5.57 9.03 8.80
N PRO A 104 5.52 10.24 9.39
CA PRO A 104 5.03 11.42 8.70
C PRO A 104 5.98 11.82 7.56
N PRO A 105 5.49 12.57 6.55
CA PRO A 105 6.37 13.13 5.53
C PRO A 105 7.40 14.08 6.16
N PRO A 106 8.62 14.17 5.60
CA PRO A 106 9.59 15.16 6.02
C PRO A 106 9.02 16.59 5.99
N ASP A 107 9.46 17.45 6.93
CA ASP A 107 8.97 18.84 7.03
C ASP A 107 9.17 19.65 5.75
N ALA A 108 10.21 19.33 4.97
CA ALA A 108 10.46 19.97 3.67
C ALA A 108 9.50 19.55 2.57
N MET A 109 8.73 18.47 2.74
CA MET A 109 7.82 17.91 1.73
C MET A 109 6.43 18.53 1.84
N GLN A 110 6.30 19.82 1.43
CA GLN A 110 5.11 20.64 1.62
C GLN A 110 4.26 20.80 0.36
N SER A 111 4.62 20.18 -0.76
CA SER A 111 3.86 20.28 -2.03
C SER A 111 3.56 18.91 -2.62
N SER A 112 2.49 18.86 -3.40
CA SER A 112 2.12 17.68 -4.20
C SER A 112 3.23 17.32 -5.19
N GLY A 113 3.91 18.31 -5.75
CA GLY A 113 5.07 18.12 -6.62
C GLY A 113 6.24 17.44 -5.90
N ALA A 114 6.55 17.82 -4.64
CA ALA A 114 7.60 17.18 -3.86
C ALA A 114 7.25 15.74 -3.50
N ILE A 115 5.99 15.47 -3.14
CA ILE A 115 5.50 14.11 -2.86
C ILE A 115 5.57 13.23 -4.12
N ALA A 116 5.17 13.78 -5.28
CA ALA A 116 5.23 13.06 -6.54
C ALA A 116 6.67 12.77 -6.98
N ALA A 117 7.63 13.69 -6.77
CA ALA A 117 9.05 13.47 -7.04
C ALA A 117 9.61 12.34 -6.16
N PHE A 118 9.29 12.33 -4.87
CA PHE A 118 9.60 11.19 -3.98
C PHE A 118 9.02 9.88 -4.53
N GLY A 119 7.79 9.90 -5.03
CA GLY A 119 7.16 8.74 -5.66
C GLY A 119 7.92 8.25 -6.91
N GLU A 120 8.48 9.14 -7.72
CA GLU A 120 9.33 8.77 -8.87
C GLU A 120 10.61 8.06 -8.43
N ASP A 121 11.28 8.58 -7.40
CA ASP A 121 12.47 7.96 -6.84
C ASP A 121 12.15 6.56 -6.30
N VAL A 122 11.05 6.42 -5.56
CA VAL A 122 10.58 5.13 -5.01
C VAL A 122 10.25 4.15 -6.13
N ARG A 123 9.53 4.57 -7.18
CA ARG A 123 9.23 3.71 -8.33
C ARG A 123 10.51 3.27 -9.05
N SER A 124 11.46 4.16 -9.25
CA SER A 124 12.76 3.84 -9.85
C SER A 124 13.53 2.82 -9.00
N ARG A 125 13.56 3.01 -7.69
CA ARG A 125 14.19 2.10 -6.73
C ARG A 125 13.50 0.72 -6.74
N PHE A 126 12.17 0.67 -6.79
CA PHE A 126 11.40 -0.58 -6.88
C PHE A 126 11.73 -1.38 -8.14
N ASN A 127 11.78 -0.72 -9.29
CA ASN A 127 12.17 -1.36 -10.55
C ASN A 127 13.64 -1.83 -10.52
N GLY A 128 14.53 -1.06 -9.91
CA GLY A 128 15.93 -1.46 -9.71
C GLY A 128 16.08 -2.66 -8.76
N TRP A 129 15.28 -2.72 -7.69
CA TRP A 129 15.21 -3.89 -6.81
C TRP A 129 14.73 -5.13 -7.58
N TRP A 130 13.68 -5.00 -8.38
CA TRP A 130 13.12 -6.11 -9.15
C TRP A 130 14.14 -6.76 -10.10
N GLN A 131 15.00 -5.97 -10.75
CA GLN A 131 16.05 -6.52 -11.63
C GLN A 131 16.96 -7.51 -10.88
N ARG A 132 17.13 -7.36 -9.57
CA ARG A 132 17.94 -8.24 -8.73
C ARG A 132 17.12 -9.36 -8.07
N ALA A 133 15.86 -9.09 -7.80
CA ALA A 133 14.97 -9.98 -7.02
C ALA A 133 14.18 -10.96 -7.90
N ALA A 134 13.99 -10.71 -9.18
CA ALA A 134 13.12 -11.48 -10.07
C ALA A 134 13.42 -12.99 -10.13
N THR A 135 14.66 -13.40 -9.82
CA THR A 135 15.09 -14.81 -9.81
C THR A 135 15.17 -15.40 -8.41
N GLN A 136 14.83 -14.63 -7.38
CA GLN A 136 14.87 -15.09 -6.00
C GLN A 136 13.69 -16.01 -5.65
N ASN A 137 13.82 -16.75 -4.56
CA ASN A 137 12.74 -17.59 -4.05
C ASN A 137 11.75 -16.75 -3.22
N PHE A 138 10.60 -16.44 -3.77
CA PHE A 138 9.56 -15.69 -3.08
C PHE A 138 8.80 -16.50 -2.00
N ALA A 139 9.04 -17.80 -1.88
CA ALA A 139 8.53 -18.62 -0.78
C ALA A 139 9.36 -18.47 0.52
N ASP A 140 10.52 -17.82 0.46
CA ASP A 140 11.38 -17.61 1.62
C ASP A 140 10.64 -16.81 2.69
N GLN A 141 10.80 -17.26 3.94
CA GLN A 141 10.17 -16.61 5.10
C GLN A 141 11.00 -15.40 5.54
N ILE A 142 10.32 -14.30 5.72
CA ILE A 142 10.89 -13.04 6.19
C ILE A 142 10.23 -12.61 7.52
N GLN A 143 10.95 -11.83 8.31
CA GLN A 143 10.43 -11.28 9.57
C GLN A 143 9.92 -9.86 9.32
N VAL A 144 8.67 -9.62 9.73
CA VAL A 144 8.02 -8.30 9.64
C VAL A 144 7.37 -7.95 10.99
N TYR A 145 6.85 -6.73 11.15
CA TYR A 145 6.32 -6.23 12.43
C TYR A 145 5.13 -7.03 12.98
N PHE A 146 4.45 -7.83 12.20
CA PHE A 146 3.33 -8.68 12.64
C PHE A 146 3.69 -10.17 12.71
N GLY A 147 4.94 -10.56 12.52
CA GLY A 147 5.40 -11.94 12.59
C GLY A 147 6.17 -12.41 11.36
N LYS A 148 6.13 -13.71 11.08
CA LYS A 148 6.74 -14.30 9.88
C LYS A 148 5.71 -14.42 8.77
N THR A 149 6.14 -14.12 7.56
CA THR A 149 5.34 -14.25 6.33
C THR A 149 6.28 -14.62 5.16
N SER A 150 5.76 -15.14 4.07
CA SER A 150 6.58 -15.29 2.87
C SER A 150 6.87 -13.94 2.21
N ARG A 151 8.00 -13.85 1.49
CA ARG A 151 8.32 -12.67 0.67
C ARG A 151 7.20 -12.38 -0.35
N HIS A 152 6.56 -13.42 -0.88
CA HIS A 152 5.43 -13.30 -1.82
C HIS A 152 4.22 -12.61 -1.19
N GLU A 153 3.79 -13.09 -0.03
CA GLU A 153 2.67 -12.49 0.72
C GLU A 153 2.99 -11.05 1.12
N MET A 154 4.24 -10.76 1.51
CA MET A 154 4.63 -9.40 1.85
C MET A 154 4.65 -8.47 0.63
N LEU A 155 5.11 -8.95 -0.53
CA LEU A 155 5.03 -8.20 -1.79
C LEU A 155 3.56 -7.92 -2.15
N GLU A 156 2.68 -8.93 -2.14
CA GLU A 156 1.25 -8.72 -2.39
C GLU A 156 0.65 -7.71 -1.42
N ARG A 157 0.96 -7.83 -0.12
CA ARG A 157 0.49 -6.87 0.91
C ARG A 157 0.93 -5.44 0.59
N THR A 158 2.17 -5.26 0.19
CA THR A 158 2.73 -3.96 -0.19
C THR A 158 1.97 -3.38 -1.38
N VAL A 159 1.71 -4.19 -2.40
CA VAL A 159 0.99 -3.79 -3.61
C VAL A 159 -0.46 -3.39 -3.30
N TRP A 160 -1.24 -4.27 -2.65
CA TRP A 160 -2.65 -3.97 -2.40
C TRP A 160 -2.84 -2.81 -1.43
N HIS A 161 -1.95 -2.64 -0.43
CA HIS A 161 -2.03 -1.56 0.55
C HIS A 161 -1.86 -0.19 -0.13
N SER A 162 -0.81 -0.02 -0.94
CA SER A 162 -0.65 1.21 -1.74
C SER A 162 -1.80 1.40 -2.72
N THR A 163 -2.26 0.34 -3.39
CA THR A 163 -3.38 0.40 -4.34
C THR A 163 -4.64 0.95 -3.69
N GLN A 164 -4.94 0.52 -2.48
CA GLN A 164 -6.10 1.01 -1.73
C GLN A 164 -5.99 2.52 -1.45
N HIS A 165 -4.80 2.99 -1.09
CA HIS A 165 -4.57 4.42 -0.88
C HIS A 165 -4.56 5.22 -2.20
N VAL A 166 -4.14 4.65 -3.31
CA VAL A 166 -4.26 5.31 -4.63
C VAL A 166 -5.74 5.52 -5.01
N ARG A 167 -6.60 4.55 -4.70
CA ARG A 167 -8.06 4.71 -4.87
C ARG A 167 -8.60 5.85 -3.98
N GLN A 168 -8.11 5.98 -2.74
CA GLN A 168 -8.47 7.10 -1.87
C GLN A 168 -8.00 8.43 -2.47
N VAL A 169 -6.77 8.53 -3.00
CA VAL A 169 -6.29 9.76 -3.65
C VAL A 169 -7.18 10.17 -4.82
N ALA A 170 -7.65 9.20 -5.64
CA ALA A 170 -8.60 9.49 -6.71
C ALA A 170 -9.92 10.07 -6.14
N SER A 171 -10.48 9.48 -5.09
CA SER A 171 -11.69 9.99 -4.42
C SER A 171 -11.46 11.39 -3.82
N LEU A 172 -10.28 11.67 -3.25
CA LEU A 172 -9.95 13.01 -2.73
C LEU A 172 -9.87 14.08 -3.84
N LEU A 173 -9.39 13.71 -5.03
CA LEU A 173 -9.42 14.60 -6.20
C LEU A 173 -10.87 14.92 -6.60
N GLU A 174 -11.75 13.92 -6.65
CA GLU A 174 -13.18 14.12 -6.92
C GLU A 174 -13.82 15.03 -5.88
N GLN A 175 -13.52 14.85 -4.59
CA GLN A 175 -13.98 15.74 -3.51
C GLN A 175 -13.44 17.18 -3.64
N ALA A 176 -12.28 17.34 -4.28
CA ALA A 176 -11.72 18.65 -4.62
C ALA A 176 -12.31 19.25 -5.91
N GLY A 177 -13.24 18.56 -6.57
CA GLY A 177 -13.84 18.98 -7.85
C GLY A 177 -12.91 18.74 -9.06
N ILE A 178 -11.92 17.85 -8.93
CA ILE A 178 -10.92 17.57 -9.97
C ILE A 178 -11.16 16.15 -10.50
N ALA A 179 -11.36 16.00 -11.80
CA ALA A 179 -11.44 14.67 -12.41
C ALA A 179 -10.07 13.97 -12.37
N PRO A 180 -9.98 12.77 -11.77
CA PRO A 180 -8.73 12.02 -11.73
C PRO A 180 -8.25 11.64 -13.14
N ASP A 181 -6.98 11.91 -13.46
CA ASP A 181 -6.39 11.53 -14.75
C ASP A 181 -6.06 10.03 -14.79
N LYS A 182 -6.84 9.29 -15.57
CA LYS A 182 -6.68 7.83 -15.77
C LYS A 182 -6.52 7.09 -14.42
N PRO A 183 -7.53 7.12 -13.55
CA PRO A 183 -7.51 6.38 -12.30
C PRO A 183 -7.44 4.88 -12.55
N LEU A 184 -7.09 4.11 -11.51
CA LEU A 184 -7.06 2.64 -11.59
C LEU A 184 -8.45 2.10 -11.91
N THR A 185 -8.53 1.19 -12.86
CA THR A 185 -9.74 0.47 -13.25
C THR A 185 -9.83 -0.88 -12.55
N SER A 186 -10.99 -1.55 -12.61
CA SER A 186 -11.15 -2.92 -12.10
C SER A 186 -10.19 -3.91 -12.77
N ALA A 187 -9.80 -3.68 -14.03
CA ALA A 187 -8.82 -4.52 -14.73
C ALA A 187 -7.41 -4.35 -14.14
N ASP A 188 -7.07 -3.12 -13.75
CA ASP A 188 -5.75 -2.78 -13.19
C ASP A 188 -5.53 -3.37 -11.79
N ILE A 189 -6.58 -3.66 -11.04
CA ILE A 189 -6.53 -4.18 -9.67
C ILE A 189 -6.96 -5.65 -9.54
N LYS A 190 -7.31 -6.28 -10.66
CA LYS A 190 -7.78 -7.68 -10.66
C LYS A 190 -6.72 -8.62 -10.07
N GLY A 191 -7.16 -9.50 -9.18
CA GLY A 191 -6.30 -10.47 -8.49
C GLY A 191 -5.67 -9.95 -7.19
N LEU A 192 -5.81 -8.65 -6.87
CA LEU A 192 -5.41 -8.13 -5.56
C LEU A 192 -6.55 -8.29 -4.54
N PRO A 193 -6.25 -8.58 -3.26
CA PRO A 193 -7.25 -8.77 -2.21
C PRO A 193 -7.83 -7.43 -1.71
N LEU A 194 -8.50 -6.72 -2.61
CA LEU A 194 -9.10 -5.42 -2.35
C LEU A 194 -10.58 -5.53 -2.06
N THR A 195 -11.08 -4.68 -1.17
CA THR A 195 -12.52 -4.50 -0.95
C THR A 195 -13.15 -3.69 -2.08
N ASP A 196 -14.44 -3.89 -2.35
CA ASP A 196 -15.17 -3.09 -3.34
C ASP A 196 -15.21 -1.61 -2.96
N LYS A 197 -15.36 -1.33 -1.66
CA LYS A 197 -15.39 0.03 -1.13
C LYS A 197 -13.98 0.60 -0.96
N VAL A 198 -13.84 1.88 -1.27
CA VAL A 198 -12.65 2.67 -0.90
C VAL A 198 -12.69 2.94 0.60
N TRP A 199 -11.52 2.96 1.24
CA TRP A 199 -11.45 3.29 2.67
C TRP A 199 -11.82 4.74 2.91
N ASP A 200 -12.47 5.00 4.03
CA ASP A 200 -12.92 6.34 4.46
C ASP A 200 -13.88 7.04 3.46
N GLU A 201 -14.57 6.28 2.59
CA GLU A 201 -15.74 6.80 1.88
C GLU A 201 -16.84 7.19 2.88
N VAL A 202 -17.40 8.39 2.69
CA VAL A 202 -18.50 8.95 3.48
C VAL A 202 -19.84 8.47 2.96
#